data_89419e4040f27474972a8f9c49abf057
#
_entry.id   89419e4040f27474972a8f9c49abf057
#
_cell.length_a   1.000
_cell.length_b   1.000
_cell.length_c   1.000
_cell.angle_alpha   90.00
_cell.angle_beta   90.00
_cell.angle_gamma   90.00
#
_symmetry.space_group_name_H-M   'P 1'
#
loop_
_entity.id
_entity.type
_entity.pdbx_description
1 polymer ?
#
loop_
_entity_poly.entity_id
_entity_poly.type
_entity_poly.pdbx_seq_one_letter_code
_entity_poly.pdbx_strand_id
1 'polypeptide(L)'
;MLDDLTTSLTMTAAWQNHLSYGDIVSFRFPLAEEGPKGRPKARPCLILDIEEHGGQRYALLAYGTSSRRRSNIGYEVHVRRRADYLSAGLREPTRFVGARRLLVPLDHSGFVICRATGAPVLGRLDGSPFEAMNAVRARIYAEADIAAERRNERRGPRPGRGKSFLGVRKAPTRLVSQAARTGG
;
A
#
# COMPACT_ATOMS: atom_id res chain seq x y z
N MET A 1 29.10 5.68 -28.66
CA MET A 1 28.79 6.50 -27.48
C MET A 1 27.28 6.65 -27.21
N LEU A 2 26.39 6.27 -28.13
CA LEU A 2 24.92 6.29 -27.91
C LEU A 2 24.39 5.00 -27.25
N ASP A 3 25.09 3.89 -27.41
CA ASP A 3 24.67 2.59 -26.87
C ASP A 3 24.77 2.50 -25.34
N ASP A 4 25.73 3.22 -24.75
CA ASP A 4 25.98 3.21 -23.30
C ASP A 4 24.88 3.94 -22.52
N LEU A 5 24.32 5.01 -23.09
CA LEU A 5 23.18 5.75 -22.50
C LEU A 5 21.88 4.94 -22.57
N THR A 6 21.66 4.20 -23.65
CA THR A 6 20.47 3.36 -23.82
C THR A 6 20.52 2.17 -22.87
N THR A 7 21.69 1.54 -22.72
CA THR A 7 21.90 0.43 -21.77
C THR A 7 21.70 0.90 -20.32
N SER A 8 22.21 2.09 -19.97
CA SER A 8 22.04 2.67 -18.64
C SER A 8 20.57 2.99 -18.33
N LEU A 9 19.81 3.51 -19.28
CA LEU A 9 18.38 3.78 -19.12
C LEU A 9 17.57 2.49 -18.98
N THR A 10 17.90 1.46 -19.75
CA THR A 10 17.23 0.15 -19.68
C THR A 10 17.51 -0.55 -18.34
N MET A 11 18.74 -0.49 -17.84
CA MET A 11 19.12 -1.03 -16.53
C MET A 11 18.44 -0.26 -15.39
N THR A 12 18.29 1.05 -15.53
CA THR A 12 17.64 1.89 -14.51
C THR A 12 16.13 1.61 -14.41
N ALA A 13 15.48 1.32 -15.55
CA ALA A 13 14.06 0.95 -15.58
C ALA A 13 13.79 -0.48 -15.04
N ALA A 14 14.79 -1.35 -15.05
CA ALA A 14 14.61 -2.75 -14.64
C ALA A 14 14.45 -2.95 -13.12
N TRP A 15 15.03 -2.08 -12.27
CA TRP A 15 14.99 -2.29 -10.83
C TRP A 15 13.57 -2.23 -10.24
N GLN A 16 12.68 -1.40 -10.79
CA GLN A 16 11.28 -1.33 -10.35
C GLN A 16 10.55 -2.68 -10.48
N ASN A 17 10.91 -3.46 -11.50
CA ASN A 17 10.28 -4.76 -11.75
C ASN A 17 10.73 -5.84 -10.76
N HIS A 18 11.89 -5.68 -10.16
CA HIS A 18 12.50 -6.65 -9.26
C HIS A 18 12.30 -6.35 -7.77
N LEU A 19 11.77 -5.17 -7.44
CA LEU A 19 11.49 -4.84 -6.05
C LEU A 19 10.40 -5.72 -5.46
N SER A 20 10.65 -6.14 -4.22
CA SER A 20 9.71 -6.91 -3.42
C SER A 20 9.77 -6.51 -1.94
N TYR A 21 8.81 -6.99 -1.14
CA TYR A 21 8.84 -6.77 0.30
C TYR A 21 10.09 -7.39 0.92
N GLY A 22 10.64 -6.74 1.92
CA GLY A 22 11.92 -7.09 2.53
C GLY A 22 13.14 -6.40 1.90
N ASP A 23 13.02 -5.81 0.72
CA ASP A 23 14.08 -5.00 0.14
C ASP A 23 14.24 -3.69 0.91
N ILE A 24 15.49 -3.23 1.00
CA ILE A 24 15.85 -1.96 1.61
C ILE A 24 16.31 -1.03 0.51
N VAL A 25 15.70 0.14 0.44
CA VAL A 25 15.98 1.15 -0.57
C VAL A 25 16.44 2.46 0.05
N SER A 26 17.19 3.23 -0.71
CA SER A 26 17.52 4.61 -0.36
C SER A 26 16.42 5.54 -0.84
N PHE A 27 15.73 6.22 0.09
CA PHE A 27 14.61 7.09 -0.23
C PHE A 27 14.64 8.38 0.58
N ARG A 28 14.25 9.51 -0.03
CA ARG A 28 14.07 10.81 0.64
C ARG A 28 12.72 10.83 1.36
N PHE A 29 12.69 10.20 2.53
CA PHE A 29 11.47 10.08 3.32
C PHE A 29 11.10 11.42 3.95
N PRO A 30 9.90 11.98 3.69
CA PRO A 30 9.49 13.24 4.30
C PRO A 30 9.23 13.06 5.79
N LEU A 31 9.89 13.84 6.62
CA LEU A 31 9.67 13.88 8.05
C LEU A 31 9.05 15.21 8.44
N ALA A 32 8.02 15.15 9.29
CA ALA A 32 7.37 16.36 9.80
C ALA A 32 8.35 17.26 10.58
N GLU A 33 9.36 16.64 11.19
CA GLU A 33 10.39 17.35 11.97
C GLU A 33 11.35 18.18 11.08
N GLU A 34 11.47 17.90 9.79
CA GLU A 34 12.35 18.63 8.85
C GLU A 34 11.73 19.94 8.34
N GLY A 35 10.45 20.20 8.69
CA GLY A 35 9.73 21.42 8.30
C GLY A 35 9.40 21.50 6.80
N PRO A 36 8.56 22.46 6.39
CA PRO A 36 8.05 22.53 5.01
C PRO A 36 9.10 22.97 3.97
N LYS A 37 10.22 23.56 4.41
CA LYS A 37 11.32 24.03 3.54
C LYS A 37 12.54 23.08 3.57
N GLY A 38 12.52 22.05 4.42
CA GLY A 38 13.61 21.08 4.52
C GLY A 38 13.62 20.16 3.30
N ARG A 39 14.81 19.92 2.72
CA ARG A 39 14.97 18.85 1.72
C ARG A 39 15.13 17.53 2.47
N PRO A 40 14.22 16.53 2.27
CA PRO A 40 14.33 15.26 2.94
C PRO A 40 15.67 14.59 2.62
N LYS A 41 16.37 14.14 3.66
CA LYS A 41 17.64 13.41 3.51
C LYS A 41 17.35 11.99 3.01
N ALA A 42 18.23 11.46 2.16
CA ALA A 42 18.21 10.06 1.78
C ALA A 42 18.47 9.17 3.00
N ARG A 43 17.61 8.19 3.21
CA ARG A 43 17.66 7.27 4.34
C ARG A 43 17.31 5.87 3.89
N PRO A 44 17.81 4.83 4.56
CA PRO A 44 17.35 3.49 4.31
C PRO A 44 15.85 3.39 4.66
N CYS A 45 15.05 2.87 3.74
CA CYS A 45 13.63 2.58 3.94
C CYS A 45 13.38 1.12 3.59
N LEU A 46 12.59 0.43 4.42
CA LEU A 46 12.22 -0.96 4.21
C LEU A 46 10.92 -1.02 3.39
N ILE A 47 10.92 -1.81 2.34
CA ILE A 47 9.70 -2.11 1.59
C ILE A 47 8.90 -3.13 2.39
N LEU A 48 7.74 -2.70 2.89
CA LEU A 48 6.78 -3.56 3.58
C LEU A 48 5.91 -4.30 2.59
N ASP A 49 5.54 -3.67 1.47
CA ASP A 49 4.74 -4.29 0.42
C ASP A 49 4.92 -3.61 -0.92
N ILE A 50 4.53 -4.32 -1.99
CA ILE A 50 4.37 -3.80 -3.35
C ILE A 50 2.91 -3.99 -3.74
N GLU A 51 2.24 -2.90 -4.04
CA GLU A 51 0.85 -2.86 -4.45
C GLU A 51 0.75 -2.45 -5.92
N GLU A 52 -0.29 -2.92 -6.61
CA GLU A 52 -0.60 -2.52 -7.97
C GLU A 52 -1.98 -1.87 -8.04
N HIS A 53 -2.03 -0.64 -8.53
CA HIS A 53 -3.26 0.13 -8.67
C HIS A 53 -3.31 0.74 -10.07
N GLY A 54 -4.29 0.34 -10.86
CA GLY A 54 -4.49 0.89 -12.21
C GLY A 54 -3.32 0.65 -13.17
N GLY A 55 -2.61 -0.47 -13.03
CA GLY A 55 -1.43 -0.81 -13.84
C GLY A 55 -0.13 -0.11 -13.39
N GLN A 56 -0.18 0.68 -12.31
CA GLN A 56 1.01 1.30 -11.72
C GLN A 56 1.38 0.60 -10.41
N ARG A 57 2.69 0.34 -10.23
CA ARG A 57 3.23 -0.30 -9.02
C ARG A 57 3.65 0.74 -7.99
N TYR A 58 3.34 0.44 -6.73
CA TYR A 58 3.62 1.27 -5.57
C TYR A 58 4.40 0.46 -4.54
N ALA A 59 5.30 1.13 -3.82
CA ALA A 59 5.97 0.57 -2.65
C ALA A 59 5.42 1.17 -1.37
N LEU A 60 5.06 0.32 -0.41
CA LEU A 60 4.78 0.72 0.96
C LEU A 60 6.08 0.74 1.73
N LEU A 61 6.62 1.94 1.98
CA LEU A 61 7.91 2.17 2.61
C LEU A 61 7.77 2.43 4.11
N ALA A 62 8.53 1.72 4.94
CA ALA A 62 8.72 2.05 6.35
C ALA A 62 9.99 2.87 6.55
N TYR A 63 9.90 3.91 7.37
CA TYR A 63 11.01 4.80 7.70
C TYR A 63 12.10 4.09 8.49
N GLY A 64 13.35 4.20 8.04
CA GLY A 64 14.54 3.68 8.72
C GLY A 64 15.29 4.75 9.52
N THR A 65 15.74 4.38 10.72
CA THR A 65 16.47 5.27 11.62
C THR A 65 17.44 4.49 12.50
N SER A 66 18.60 5.09 12.81
CA SER A 66 19.54 4.58 13.83
C SER A 66 19.17 5.02 15.26
N SER A 67 18.18 5.89 15.41
CA SER A 67 17.71 6.37 16.72
C SER A 67 17.19 5.23 17.60
N ARG A 68 17.66 5.19 18.86
CA ARG A 68 17.24 4.17 19.85
C ARG A 68 15.98 4.51 20.62
N ARG A 69 15.23 5.54 20.24
CA ARG A 69 13.97 5.92 20.90
C ARG A 69 12.97 4.78 20.84
N ARG A 70 12.34 4.45 21.96
CA ARG A 70 11.27 3.46 22.06
C ARG A 70 9.92 4.15 21.81
N SER A 71 9.58 4.35 20.57
CA SER A 71 8.26 4.84 20.18
C SER A 71 7.72 3.93 19.08
N ASN A 72 6.48 3.50 19.15
CA ASN A 72 5.86 2.58 18.20
C ASN A 72 6.15 1.09 18.46
N ILE A 73 6.14 0.68 19.71
CA ILE A 73 6.33 -0.72 20.12
C ILE A 73 5.36 -1.63 19.37
N GLY A 74 5.87 -2.71 18.77
CA GLY A 74 5.10 -3.66 17.98
C GLY A 74 4.96 -3.32 16.50
N TYR A 75 5.47 -2.16 16.05
CA TYR A 75 5.55 -1.79 14.64
C TYR A 75 6.99 -1.58 14.17
N GLU A 76 7.93 -2.17 14.88
CA GLU A 76 9.35 -1.93 14.63
C GLU A 76 10.04 -3.22 14.19
N VAL A 77 10.86 -3.08 13.15
CA VAL A 77 11.79 -4.13 12.71
C VAL A 77 13.18 -3.68 13.07
N HIS A 78 13.84 -4.42 13.97
CA HIS A 78 15.19 -4.10 14.44
C HIS A 78 16.23 -4.95 13.73
N VAL A 79 17.19 -4.31 13.06
CA VAL A 79 18.35 -4.95 12.46
C VAL A 79 19.59 -4.53 13.28
N ARG A 80 19.94 -5.32 14.30
CA ARG A 80 20.94 -4.94 15.30
C ARG A 80 22.27 -5.69 15.19
N ARG A 81 22.21 -6.98 14.83
CA ARG A 81 23.41 -7.80 14.71
C ARG A 81 24.24 -7.32 13.53
N ARG A 82 25.56 -7.29 13.70
CA ARG A 82 26.47 -6.81 12.66
C ARG A 82 26.31 -7.61 11.36
N ALA A 83 26.22 -8.91 11.44
CA ALA A 83 25.99 -9.75 10.27
C ALA A 83 24.70 -9.37 9.54
N ASP A 84 23.59 -9.19 10.28
CA ASP A 84 22.27 -8.90 9.70
C ASP A 84 22.24 -7.52 9.02
N TYR A 85 22.78 -6.47 9.66
CA TYR A 85 22.72 -5.15 9.03
C TYR A 85 23.71 -5.02 7.87
N LEU A 86 24.87 -5.69 7.90
CA LEU A 86 25.80 -5.69 6.77
C LEU A 86 25.25 -6.48 5.57
N SER A 87 24.65 -7.67 5.81
CA SER A 87 24.01 -8.46 4.74
C SER A 87 22.84 -7.70 4.11
N ALA A 88 22.14 -6.90 4.91
CA ALA A 88 21.04 -6.04 4.46
C ALA A 88 21.51 -4.73 3.78
N GLY A 89 22.82 -4.56 3.52
CA GLY A 89 23.38 -3.37 2.87
C GLY A 89 23.35 -2.12 3.73
N LEU A 90 23.19 -2.27 5.04
CA LEU A 90 23.19 -1.17 6.00
C LEU A 90 24.59 -0.95 6.60
N ARG A 91 24.89 0.29 6.97
CA ARG A 91 26.20 0.66 7.54
C ARG A 91 26.25 0.57 9.06
N GLU A 92 25.07 0.59 9.70
CA GLU A 92 24.90 0.66 11.15
C GLU A 92 23.60 -0.03 11.59
N PRO A 93 23.46 -0.37 12.87
CA PRO A 93 22.20 -0.88 13.40
C PRO A 93 21.04 0.07 13.07
N THR A 94 20.01 -0.47 12.43
CA THR A 94 18.89 0.30 11.94
C THR A 94 17.58 -0.27 12.49
N ARG A 95 16.63 0.62 12.74
CA ARG A 95 15.27 0.30 13.13
C ARG A 95 14.32 0.84 12.07
N PHE A 96 13.50 -0.02 11.48
CA PHE A 96 12.44 0.37 10.57
C PHE A 96 11.13 0.50 11.32
N VAL A 97 10.44 1.62 11.14
CA VAL A 97 9.23 1.98 11.89
C VAL A 97 8.01 1.84 10.97
N GLY A 98 7.31 0.71 11.04
CA GLY A 98 6.11 0.44 10.24
C GLY A 98 4.91 1.35 10.55
N ALA A 99 4.89 2.01 11.73
CA ALA A 99 3.91 3.06 12.01
C ALA A 99 4.17 4.34 11.20
N ARG A 100 5.41 4.61 10.78
CA ARG A 100 5.81 5.70 9.88
C ARG A 100 6.02 5.12 8.47
N ARG A 101 4.95 4.96 7.75
CA ARG A 101 4.95 4.38 6.40
C ARG A 101 4.38 5.33 5.37
N LEU A 102 4.82 5.17 4.14
CA LEU A 102 4.41 5.97 3.00
C LEU A 102 4.22 5.07 1.78
N LEU A 103 3.08 5.17 1.12
CA LEU A 103 2.83 4.52 -0.16
C LEU A 103 3.28 5.45 -1.28
N VAL A 104 4.22 5.01 -2.11
CA VAL A 104 4.79 5.82 -3.20
C VAL A 104 4.83 5.02 -4.50
N PRO A 105 4.55 5.64 -5.66
CA PRO A 105 4.74 4.99 -6.95
C PRO A 105 6.23 4.73 -7.18
N LEU A 106 6.56 3.65 -7.89
CA LEU A 106 7.97 3.24 -8.10
C LEU A 106 8.77 4.19 -9.02
N ASP A 107 8.11 5.10 -9.70
CA ASP A 107 8.73 6.18 -10.48
C ASP A 107 8.95 7.48 -9.68
N HIS A 108 8.64 7.47 -8.38
CA HIS A 108 8.75 8.66 -7.52
C HIS A 108 10.21 9.15 -7.43
N SER A 109 10.43 10.45 -7.63
CA SER A 109 11.76 11.10 -7.61
C SER A 109 12.48 11.05 -6.24
N GLY A 110 11.82 10.59 -5.21
CA GLY A 110 12.39 10.36 -3.88
C GLY A 110 13.35 9.17 -3.79
N PHE A 111 13.28 8.21 -4.72
CA PHE A 111 14.25 7.12 -4.79
C PHE A 111 15.64 7.67 -5.16
N VAL A 112 16.64 7.30 -4.39
CA VAL A 112 18.02 7.78 -4.59
C VAL A 112 18.85 6.66 -5.21
N ILE A 113 19.11 6.81 -6.50
CA ILE A 113 19.84 5.82 -7.29
C ILE A 113 21.32 5.81 -6.90
N CYS A 114 21.84 4.64 -6.56
CA CYS A 114 23.28 4.42 -6.38
C CYS A 114 23.95 4.36 -7.76
N ARG A 115 24.98 5.18 -7.97
CA ARG A 115 25.71 5.22 -9.26
C ARG A 115 26.37 3.89 -9.62
N ALA A 116 26.81 3.13 -8.61
CA ALA A 116 27.50 1.86 -8.83
C ALA A 116 26.57 0.74 -9.28
N THR A 117 25.30 0.76 -8.84
CA THR A 117 24.33 -0.32 -9.13
C THR A 117 23.22 0.09 -10.09
N GLY A 118 23.09 1.37 -10.40
CA GLY A 118 21.97 1.90 -11.20
C GLY A 118 20.60 1.74 -10.54
N ALA A 119 20.55 1.41 -9.24
CA ALA A 119 19.31 1.13 -8.51
C ALA A 119 19.32 1.80 -7.13
N PRO A 120 18.17 2.07 -6.52
CA PRO A 120 18.09 2.60 -5.16
C PRO A 120 18.23 1.50 -4.10
N VAL A 121 18.34 0.23 -4.49
CA VAL A 121 18.40 -0.93 -3.59
C VAL A 121 19.73 -0.94 -2.84
N LEU A 122 19.65 -1.01 -1.51
CA LEU A 122 20.80 -1.13 -0.61
C LEU A 122 21.08 -2.60 -0.29
N GLY A 123 20.04 -3.41 -0.14
CA GLY A 123 20.11 -4.82 0.20
C GLY A 123 18.71 -5.36 0.54
N ARG A 124 18.68 -6.51 1.21
CA ARG A 124 17.44 -7.21 1.57
C ARG A 124 17.52 -7.76 2.98
N LEU A 125 16.40 -7.77 3.70
CA LEU A 125 16.30 -8.47 4.97
C LEU A 125 16.29 -9.98 4.76
N ASP A 126 16.91 -10.68 5.70
CA ASP A 126 16.90 -12.14 5.79
C ASP A 126 16.77 -12.60 7.24
N GLY A 127 16.48 -13.88 7.46
CA GLY A 127 16.39 -14.52 8.77
C GLY A 127 15.42 -13.82 9.73
N SER A 128 15.82 -13.67 10.99
CA SER A 128 14.95 -13.14 12.04
C SER A 128 14.46 -11.70 11.81
N PRO A 129 15.22 -10.76 11.20
CA PRO A 129 14.68 -9.45 10.83
C PRO A 129 13.57 -9.54 9.77
N PHE A 130 13.66 -10.48 8.83
CA PHE A 130 12.62 -10.69 7.82
C PHE A 130 11.35 -11.26 8.45
N GLU A 131 11.45 -12.20 9.38
CA GLU A 131 10.33 -12.75 10.14
C GLU A 131 9.65 -11.66 10.99
N ALA A 132 10.45 -10.82 11.68
CA ALA A 132 9.92 -9.69 12.43
C ALA A 132 9.17 -8.69 11.52
N MET A 133 9.65 -8.46 10.30
CA MET A 133 8.95 -7.66 9.31
C MET A 133 7.61 -8.28 8.95
N ASN A 134 7.53 -9.58 8.73
CA ASN A 134 6.26 -10.25 8.41
C ASN A 134 5.25 -10.12 9.54
N ALA A 135 5.67 -10.20 10.81
CA ALA A 135 4.80 -9.97 11.96
C ALA A 135 4.27 -8.52 11.99
N VAL A 136 5.12 -7.52 11.69
CA VAL A 136 4.70 -6.12 11.58
C VAL A 136 3.71 -5.92 10.43
N ARG A 137 3.95 -6.53 9.26
CA ARG A 137 3.04 -6.50 8.12
C ARG A 137 1.67 -7.07 8.48
N ALA A 138 1.63 -8.28 9.05
CA ALA A 138 0.39 -8.93 9.47
C ALA A 138 -0.43 -8.04 10.41
N ARG A 139 0.23 -7.38 11.37
CA ARG A 139 -0.42 -6.44 12.28
C ARG A 139 -1.01 -5.23 11.56
N ILE A 140 -0.26 -4.63 10.64
CA ILE A 140 -0.70 -3.48 9.84
C ILE A 140 -1.97 -3.82 9.06
N TYR A 141 -2.01 -5.00 8.42
CA TYR A 141 -3.17 -5.45 7.64
C TYR A 141 -4.37 -5.75 8.53
N ALA A 142 -4.18 -6.48 9.63
CA ALA A 142 -5.26 -6.77 10.56
C ALA A 142 -5.93 -5.49 11.09
N GLU A 143 -5.15 -4.46 11.40
CA GLU A 143 -5.70 -3.17 11.84
C GLU A 143 -6.42 -2.42 10.70
N ALA A 144 -5.93 -2.51 9.48
CA ALA A 144 -6.60 -1.92 8.31
C ALA A 144 -7.96 -2.58 8.07
N ASP A 145 -8.04 -3.90 8.18
CA ASP A 145 -9.28 -4.67 8.03
C ASP A 145 -10.30 -4.31 9.12
N ILE A 146 -9.89 -4.29 10.38
CA ILE A 146 -10.73 -3.87 11.52
C ILE A 146 -11.24 -2.43 11.29
N ALA A 147 -10.39 -1.53 10.82
CA ALA A 147 -10.78 -0.15 10.53
C ALA A 147 -11.76 -0.06 9.35
N ALA A 148 -11.62 -0.93 8.35
CA ALA A 148 -12.55 -1.02 7.21
C ALA A 148 -13.92 -1.55 7.65
N GLU A 149 -13.96 -2.61 8.45
CA GLU A 149 -15.20 -3.17 9.02
C GLU A 149 -15.96 -2.14 9.83
N ARG A 150 -15.29 -1.45 10.77
CA ARG A 150 -15.89 -0.38 11.56
C ARG A 150 -16.44 0.78 10.72
N ARG A 151 -15.80 1.10 9.60
CA ARG A 151 -16.32 2.11 8.66
C ARG A 151 -17.57 1.64 7.94
N ASN A 152 -17.62 0.37 7.55
CA ASN A 152 -18.78 -0.23 6.90
C ASN A 152 -19.97 -0.33 7.85
N GLU A 153 -19.76 -0.73 9.10
CA GLU A 153 -20.78 -0.75 10.14
C GLU A 153 -21.39 0.64 10.39
N ARG A 154 -20.56 1.69 10.47
CA ARG A 154 -21.02 3.07 10.64
C ARG A 154 -21.79 3.63 9.46
N ARG A 155 -21.56 3.11 8.26
CA ARG A 155 -22.31 3.51 7.05
C ARG A 155 -23.70 2.92 6.99
N GLY A 156 -24.02 1.92 7.81
CA GLY A 156 -25.30 1.22 7.82
C GLY A 156 -25.58 0.44 6.55
N PRO A 157 -26.62 -0.42 6.52
CA PRO A 157 -27.05 -1.06 5.28
C PRO A 157 -27.47 0.05 4.30
N ARG A 158 -26.91 0.02 3.09
CA ARG A 158 -27.42 0.85 1.99
C ARG A 158 -28.90 0.61 1.90
N PRO A 159 -29.78 1.65 1.95
CA PRO A 159 -31.21 1.47 1.73
C PRO A 159 -31.34 0.77 0.39
N GLY A 160 -31.81 -0.47 0.43
CA GLY A 160 -31.98 -1.28 -0.77
C GLY A 160 -32.75 -0.45 -1.77
N ARG A 161 -32.27 -0.34 -2.99
CA ARG A 161 -33.07 0.14 -4.13
C ARG A 161 -34.35 -0.66 -4.06
N GLY A 162 -35.41 -0.03 -3.58
CA GLY A 162 -36.73 -0.64 -3.45
C GLY A 162 -37.06 -1.29 -4.80
N LYS A 163 -37.18 -2.60 -4.80
CA LYS A 163 -37.86 -3.28 -5.88
C LYS A 163 -39.24 -2.64 -5.89
N SER A 164 -39.45 -1.77 -6.87
CA SER A 164 -40.77 -1.26 -7.21
C SER A 164 -41.69 -2.48 -7.35
N PHE A 165 -42.51 -2.69 -6.34
CA PHE A 165 -43.63 -3.66 -6.41
C PHE A 165 -44.52 -3.14 -7.49
N LEU A 166 -44.44 -3.70 -8.69
CA LEU A 166 -45.39 -3.50 -9.76
C LEU A 166 -46.77 -3.92 -9.20
N GLY A 167 -47.53 -2.89 -8.82
CA GLY A 167 -48.92 -3.06 -8.43
C GLY A 167 -49.65 -3.79 -9.52
N VAL A 168 -50.17 -4.99 -9.19
CA VAL A 168 -51.12 -5.69 -9.97
C VAL A 168 -52.33 -4.81 -10.15
N ARG A 169 -52.50 -4.22 -11.34
CA ARG A 169 -53.71 -3.51 -11.72
C ARG A 169 -54.83 -4.55 -11.79
N LYS A 170 -55.73 -4.53 -10.81
CA LYS A 170 -57.04 -5.21 -10.89
C LYS A 170 -57.77 -4.66 -12.13
N ALA A 171 -58.02 -5.56 -13.08
CA ALA A 171 -58.89 -5.27 -14.21
C ALA A 171 -60.32 -4.94 -13.74
N PRO A 172 -61.01 -3.94 -14.34
CA PRO A 172 -62.37 -3.65 -13.99
C PRO A 172 -63.29 -4.75 -14.53
N THR A 173 -64.06 -5.35 -13.62
CA THR A 173 -65.13 -6.32 -13.96
C THR A 173 -66.18 -5.60 -14.77
N ARG A 174 -66.36 -5.96 -16.02
CA ARG A 174 -67.42 -5.50 -16.92
C ARG A 174 -68.74 -6.19 -16.50
N LEU A 175 -69.64 -5.41 -15.92
CA LEU A 175 -71.02 -5.80 -15.73
C LEU A 175 -71.72 -5.95 -17.13
N VAL A 176 -72.04 -7.17 -17.49
CA VAL A 176 -72.87 -7.42 -18.64
C VAL A 176 -74.34 -7.29 -18.18
N SER A 177 -74.93 -6.18 -18.60
CA SER A 177 -76.40 -5.96 -18.47
C SER A 177 -77.10 -6.82 -19.47
N GLN A 178 -77.86 -7.84 -19.01
CA GLN A 178 -78.86 -8.59 -19.82
C GLN A 178 -80.07 -7.70 -19.93
N ALA A 179 -80.29 -7.20 -21.14
CA ALA A 179 -81.59 -6.63 -21.51
C ALA A 179 -82.51 -7.78 -21.99
N ALA A 180 -83.54 -7.99 -21.22
CA ALA A 180 -84.66 -8.84 -21.61
C ALA A 180 -85.37 -8.27 -22.82
N ARG A 181 -85.58 -9.08 -23.84
CA ARG A 181 -86.57 -8.82 -24.90
C ARG A 181 -87.72 -9.76 -24.72
N THR A 182 -88.81 -9.19 -24.29
CA THR A 182 -90.14 -9.72 -24.42
C THR A 182 -90.74 -9.38 -25.80
N GLY A 183 -91.18 -10.26 -26.49
CA GLY A 183 -92.46 -10.57 -27.03
C GLY A 183 -93.02 -9.89 -28.22
N GLY A 184 -93.83 -10.52 -28.90
CA GLY A 184 -94.78 -10.14 -29.84
C GLY A 184 -94.73 -10.94 -31.10
#